data_cc647e5a9ba751ab7bbd4df0e8ddc3dc
#
_entry.id   cc647e5a9ba751ab7bbd4df0e8ddc3dc
#
_cell.length_a   1.000
_cell.length_b   1.000
_cell.length_c   1.000
_cell.angle_alpha   90.00
_cell.angle_beta   90.00
_cell.angle_gamma   90.00
#
_symmetry.space_group_name_H-M   'P 1'
#
loop_
_entity.id
_entity.type
_entity.pdbx_description
1 polymer ?
#
loop_
_entity_poly.entity_id
_entity_poly.type
_entity_poly.pdbx_seq_one_letter_code
_entity_poly.pdbx_strand_id
1 'polypeptide(L)'
;MTDEPRPDSHAGPNWLARILTIFGYLVAIPLFFLAIKIVQEYERGVIFRLGRLVGARGPGLFFILPFVERMVKVDLRVVTMDVPRQDVITKDNVSVKVDAVVYFRVVNPEDAVVKVMDYIRATSLVAQTTLRSVLGQSDLDELLSRREDVNQRLQQIIDEATEPWGIKVTIVEVRDVSLPADMINAMSRQAQAERERRAKVIHAEGEFESAARLAEAGAVMAAQPASLQLRYLGTLTEIASEKNSTVVFPIPVDLISMFLNGGSPGGRSPRRDVPAVPAPPEQAPSEQAPPAEEASGG
;
A
#
# COMPACT_ATOMS: atom_id res chain seq x y z
N MET A 1 -17.06 43.52 102.05
CA MET A 1 -17.80 42.46 101.45
C MET A 1 -17.21 42.36 100.05
N THR A 2 -16.15 41.60 99.90
CA THR A 2 -15.33 41.48 98.68
C THR A 2 -15.67 40.15 98.03
N ASP A 3 -16.28 40.25 96.84
CA ASP A 3 -16.61 39.10 95.98
C ASP A 3 -15.36 38.73 95.17
N GLU A 4 -14.77 37.58 95.51
CA GLU A 4 -13.67 37.01 94.75
C GLU A 4 -14.26 36.22 93.54
N PRO A 5 -13.75 36.43 92.35
CA PRO A 5 -14.15 35.59 91.22
C PRO A 5 -13.41 34.22 91.29
N ARG A 6 -14.17 33.13 91.33
CA ARG A 6 -13.68 31.78 91.28
C ARG A 6 -13.00 31.52 89.88
N PRO A 7 -11.84 30.88 89.88
CA PRO A 7 -11.21 30.45 88.62
C PRO A 7 -11.88 29.16 88.20
N ASP A 8 -12.57 29.22 87.05
CA ASP A 8 -13.13 28.06 86.35
C ASP A 8 -12.02 27.20 85.80
N SER A 9 -11.58 26.21 86.56
CA SER A 9 -10.58 25.22 86.16
C SER A 9 -11.30 23.98 85.53
N HIS A 10 -11.65 24.09 84.33
CA HIS A 10 -11.91 22.88 83.53
C HIS A 10 -10.95 22.84 82.32
N ALA A 11 -9.66 22.84 82.55
CA ALA A 11 -8.65 22.41 81.58
C ALA A 11 -8.65 20.88 81.61
N GLY A 12 -9.52 20.26 80.87
CA GLY A 12 -9.41 18.85 80.55
C GLY A 12 -8.02 18.55 79.95
N PRO A 13 -7.53 17.35 80.07
CA PRO A 13 -6.13 17.05 79.73
C PRO A 13 -5.81 17.31 78.31
N ASN A 14 -5.08 18.41 78.01
CA ASN A 14 -4.67 18.83 76.64
C ASN A 14 -3.80 17.77 75.90
N TRP A 15 -3.46 16.69 76.58
CA TRP A 15 -2.70 15.59 75.96
C TRP A 15 -3.50 14.83 74.88
N LEU A 16 -4.80 14.63 75.04
CA LEU A 16 -5.70 14.03 74.02
C LEU A 16 -5.75 14.94 72.82
N ALA A 17 -5.89 16.26 72.95
CA ALA A 17 -5.87 17.20 71.84
C ALA A 17 -4.48 17.20 71.16
N ARG A 18 -3.38 17.11 71.90
CA ARG A 18 -2.03 17.01 71.32
C ARG A 18 -1.83 15.68 70.54
N ILE A 19 -2.28 14.55 71.10
CA ILE A 19 -2.23 13.23 70.37
C ILE A 19 -3.06 13.27 69.14
N LEU A 20 -4.28 13.84 69.19
CA LEU A 20 -5.15 13.96 68.02
C LEU A 20 -4.53 14.84 66.93
N THR A 21 -3.86 15.94 67.33
CA THR A 21 -3.16 16.85 66.41
C THR A 21 -1.95 16.17 65.77
N ILE A 22 -1.12 15.47 66.58
CA ILE A 22 0.06 14.73 66.08
C ILE A 22 -0.39 13.62 65.12
N PHE A 23 -1.46 12.88 65.47
CA PHE A 23 -2.05 11.86 64.60
C PHE A 23 -2.62 12.47 63.31
N GLY A 24 -3.28 13.64 63.41
CA GLY A 24 -3.75 14.40 62.25
C GLY A 24 -2.61 14.80 61.28
N TYR A 25 -1.49 15.32 61.81
CA TYR A 25 -0.31 15.63 61.03
C TYR A 25 0.35 14.38 60.42
N LEU A 26 0.43 13.29 61.19
CA LEU A 26 1.00 12.01 60.72
C LEU A 26 0.24 11.44 59.53
N VAL A 27 -1.07 11.64 59.48
CA VAL A 27 -1.94 11.20 58.37
C VAL A 27 -1.98 12.24 57.26
N ALA A 28 -2.01 13.54 57.56
CA ALA A 28 -2.13 14.62 56.57
C ALA A 28 -0.89 14.77 55.68
N ILE A 29 0.33 14.58 56.24
CA ILE A 29 1.57 14.71 55.46
C ILE A 29 1.66 13.70 54.32
N PRO A 30 1.53 12.37 54.52
CA PRO A 30 1.56 11.41 53.41
C PRO A 30 0.37 11.57 52.48
N LEU A 31 -0.80 11.96 52.97
CA LEU A 31 -1.99 12.24 52.17
C LEU A 31 -1.77 13.43 51.23
N PHE A 32 -1.07 14.46 51.68
CA PHE A 32 -0.70 15.63 50.87
C PHE A 32 0.22 15.23 49.70
N PHE A 33 1.24 14.41 49.97
CA PHE A 33 2.11 13.90 48.89
C PHE A 33 1.35 13.01 47.87
N LEU A 34 0.36 12.24 48.33
CA LEU A 34 -0.47 11.40 47.50
C LEU A 34 -1.44 12.21 46.61
N ALA A 35 -1.81 13.42 47.09
CA ALA A 35 -2.74 14.32 46.39
C ALA A 35 -2.12 15.02 45.19
N ILE A 36 -0.79 15.16 45.16
CA ILE A 36 -0.09 15.85 44.07
C ILE A 36 0.10 14.87 42.88
N LYS A 37 -0.44 15.19 41.74
CA LYS A 37 -0.27 14.45 40.49
C LYS A 37 0.25 15.37 39.39
N ILE A 38 1.27 14.90 38.69
CA ILE A 38 1.84 15.59 37.53
C ILE A 38 1.39 14.86 36.29
N VAL A 39 0.87 15.63 35.32
CA VAL A 39 0.45 15.14 33.99
C VAL A 39 1.37 15.78 32.96
N GLN A 40 1.96 14.96 32.11
CA GLN A 40 2.87 15.40 31.06
C GLN A 40 2.09 16.11 29.95
N GLU A 41 2.81 16.85 29.08
CA GLU A 41 2.20 17.61 27.98
C GLU A 41 1.45 16.72 26.98
N TYR A 42 1.97 15.52 26.76
CA TYR A 42 1.40 14.51 25.87
C TYR A 42 0.32 13.63 26.51
N GLU A 43 0.04 13.84 27.82
CA GLU A 43 -1.01 13.12 28.56
C GLU A 43 -2.17 14.06 28.90
N ARG A 44 -3.35 13.46 29.12
CA ARG A 44 -4.49 14.13 29.74
C ARG A 44 -4.97 13.31 30.92
N GLY A 45 -5.28 13.99 31.99
CA GLY A 45 -5.84 13.39 33.19
C GLY A 45 -7.36 13.47 33.18
N VAL A 46 -8.05 12.34 33.00
CA VAL A 46 -9.50 12.24 33.13
C VAL A 46 -9.82 12.05 34.61
N ILE A 47 -10.59 12.99 35.22
CA ILE A 47 -10.87 13.02 36.65
C ILE A 47 -12.29 12.52 36.89
N PHE A 48 -12.40 11.56 37.79
CA PHE A 48 -13.65 11.04 38.32
C PHE A 48 -13.77 11.43 39.78
N ARG A 49 -14.84 12.11 40.20
CA ARG A 49 -15.17 12.44 41.55
C ARG A 49 -16.36 11.62 42.03
N LEU A 50 -16.15 10.76 43.04
CA LEU A 50 -17.21 9.84 43.54
C LEU A 50 -17.89 9.03 42.40
N GLY A 51 -17.11 8.61 41.43
CA GLY A 51 -17.62 7.84 40.27
C GLY A 51 -18.24 8.67 39.15
N ARG A 52 -18.40 9.99 39.30
CA ARG A 52 -18.89 10.88 38.23
C ARG A 52 -17.74 11.51 37.49
N LEU A 53 -17.83 11.55 36.17
CA LEU A 53 -16.88 12.28 35.31
C LEU A 53 -16.97 13.78 35.62
N VAL A 54 -15.81 14.40 35.91
CA VAL A 54 -15.68 15.85 36.12
C VAL A 54 -15.15 16.51 34.84
N GLY A 55 -14.27 15.83 34.11
CA GLY A 55 -13.68 16.29 32.87
C GLY A 55 -12.21 15.91 32.73
N ALA A 56 -11.65 16.18 31.56
CA ALA A 56 -10.23 16.02 31.30
C ALA A 56 -9.48 17.32 31.64
N ARG A 57 -8.36 17.17 32.33
CA ARG A 57 -7.45 18.31 32.62
C ARG A 57 -6.19 18.20 31.78
N GLY A 58 -5.71 19.38 31.37
CA GLY A 58 -4.50 19.54 30.57
C GLY A 58 -3.21 19.19 31.34
N PRO A 59 -2.05 19.46 30.75
CA PRO A 59 -0.75 19.19 31.40
C PRO A 59 -0.52 20.12 32.59
N GLY A 60 0.28 19.64 33.51
CA GLY A 60 0.70 20.42 34.69
C GLY A 60 0.54 19.69 35.98
N LEU A 61 0.58 20.46 37.08
CA LEU A 61 0.46 19.97 38.44
C LEU A 61 -0.98 20.10 38.91
N PHE A 62 -1.58 19.01 39.36
CA PHE A 62 -2.94 18.94 39.85
C PHE A 62 -2.97 18.44 41.28
N PHE A 63 -3.87 19.04 42.04
CA PHE A 63 -4.20 18.59 43.35
C PHE A 63 -5.48 17.73 43.29
N ILE A 64 -5.36 16.45 43.62
CA ILE A 64 -6.43 15.47 43.60
C ILE A 64 -6.71 15.04 45.02
N LEU A 65 -7.98 15.07 45.46
CA LEU A 65 -8.33 14.56 46.79
C LEU A 65 -8.27 13.03 46.78
N PRO A 66 -7.30 12.41 47.49
CA PRO A 66 -7.27 10.95 47.60
C PRO A 66 -8.58 10.43 48.20
N PHE A 67 -9.03 9.27 47.80
CA PHE A 67 -10.29 8.59 48.13
C PHE A 67 -11.57 9.19 47.51
N VAL A 68 -11.62 10.50 47.21
CA VAL A 68 -12.79 11.16 46.60
C VAL A 68 -12.66 11.24 45.09
N GLU A 69 -11.44 11.51 44.62
CA GLU A 69 -11.11 11.70 43.22
C GLU A 69 -10.16 10.60 42.73
N ARG A 70 -10.45 10.11 41.52
CA ARG A 70 -9.59 9.17 40.78
C ARG A 70 -9.23 9.77 39.45
N MET A 71 -7.97 9.72 39.06
CA MET A 71 -7.47 10.18 37.79
C MET A 71 -7.00 8.99 36.95
N VAL A 72 -7.46 8.94 35.69
CA VAL A 72 -6.97 8.05 34.65
C VAL A 72 -6.16 8.89 33.67
N LYS A 73 -4.91 8.52 33.43
CA LYS A 73 -4.06 9.18 32.43
C LYS A 73 -4.25 8.54 31.08
N VAL A 74 -4.41 9.36 30.05
CA VAL A 74 -4.56 8.95 28.64
C VAL A 74 -3.48 9.64 27.84
N ASP A 75 -2.72 8.88 27.05
CA ASP A 75 -1.72 9.38 26.12
C ASP A 75 -2.39 9.87 24.84
N LEU A 76 -2.01 11.05 24.35
CA LEU A 76 -2.54 11.67 23.13
C LEU A 76 -1.65 11.47 21.91
N ARG A 77 -0.48 10.86 22.08
CA ARG A 77 0.44 10.58 20.98
C ARG A 77 -0.16 9.54 20.04
N VAL A 78 0.36 9.52 18.83
CA VAL A 78 0.02 8.46 17.88
C VAL A 78 0.56 7.13 18.41
N VAL A 79 -0.33 6.17 18.50
CA VAL A 79 -0.03 4.79 18.88
C VAL A 79 -0.08 3.93 17.64
N THR A 80 0.93 3.10 17.46
CA THR A 80 0.98 2.09 16.41
C THR A 80 0.47 0.78 16.97
N MET A 81 -0.46 0.16 16.27
CA MET A 81 -1.06 -1.11 16.67
C MET A 81 -0.98 -2.11 15.51
N ASP A 82 -0.37 -3.26 15.78
CA ASP A 82 -0.36 -4.36 14.84
C ASP A 82 -1.70 -5.11 14.86
N VAL A 83 -2.30 -5.28 13.69
CA VAL A 83 -3.46 -6.14 13.48
C VAL A 83 -2.94 -7.54 13.14
N PRO A 84 -3.24 -8.57 13.94
CA PRO A 84 -2.76 -9.92 13.71
C PRO A 84 -3.28 -10.47 12.38
N ARG A 85 -2.51 -11.39 11.79
CA ARG A 85 -2.84 -12.04 10.52
C ARG A 85 -4.26 -12.60 10.51
N GLN A 86 -4.98 -12.26 9.46
CA GLN A 86 -6.33 -12.74 9.18
C GLN A 86 -6.32 -13.62 7.94
N ASP A 87 -6.94 -14.79 8.04
CA ASP A 87 -7.25 -15.63 6.89
C ASP A 87 -8.56 -15.13 6.27
N VAL A 88 -8.51 -14.68 5.03
CA VAL A 88 -9.66 -14.09 4.33
C VAL A 88 -9.77 -14.72 2.94
N ILE A 89 -11.00 -14.91 2.48
CA ILE A 89 -11.28 -15.31 1.11
C ILE A 89 -11.72 -14.04 0.36
N THR A 90 -11.00 -13.69 -0.70
CA THR A 90 -11.31 -12.54 -1.55
C THR A 90 -12.56 -12.80 -2.40
N LYS A 91 -13.07 -11.76 -3.06
CA LYS A 91 -14.26 -11.86 -3.92
C LYS A 91 -14.07 -12.83 -5.09
N ASP A 92 -12.85 -12.95 -5.61
CA ASP A 92 -12.43 -13.90 -6.64
C ASP A 92 -12.10 -15.32 -6.10
N ASN A 93 -12.57 -15.60 -4.88
CA ASN A 93 -12.46 -16.90 -4.21
C ASN A 93 -11.03 -17.39 -3.94
N VAL A 94 -10.09 -16.47 -3.73
CA VAL A 94 -8.71 -16.79 -3.36
C VAL A 94 -8.53 -16.64 -1.85
N SER A 95 -7.98 -17.67 -1.19
CA SER A 95 -7.62 -17.60 0.23
C SER A 95 -6.31 -16.84 0.40
N VAL A 96 -6.33 -15.75 1.15
CA VAL A 96 -5.16 -14.91 1.43
C VAL A 96 -4.99 -14.72 2.93
N LYS A 97 -3.73 -14.57 3.36
CA LYS A 97 -3.40 -14.19 4.74
C LYS A 97 -2.87 -12.77 4.72
N VAL A 98 -3.54 -11.90 5.48
CA VAL A 98 -3.23 -10.47 5.47
C VAL A 98 -3.04 -9.98 6.88
N ASP A 99 -2.02 -9.17 7.11
CA ASP A 99 -1.79 -8.39 8.32
C ASP A 99 -1.73 -6.89 7.98
N ALA A 100 -2.07 -6.07 8.96
CA ALA A 100 -2.11 -4.63 8.80
C ALA A 100 -1.56 -3.92 10.04
N VAL A 101 -1.24 -2.66 9.86
CA VAL A 101 -0.83 -1.74 10.93
C VAL A 101 -1.79 -0.57 10.95
N VAL A 102 -2.25 -0.22 12.14
CA VAL A 102 -3.16 0.91 12.37
C VAL A 102 -2.45 1.96 13.21
N TYR A 103 -2.43 3.18 12.73
CA TYR A 103 -1.95 4.35 13.45
C TYR A 103 -3.13 5.17 13.92
N PHE A 104 -3.28 5.31 15.21
CA PHE A 104 -4.38 6.06 15.80
C PHE A 104 -3.91 6.93 16.97
N ARG A 105 -4.70 7.91 17.34
CA ARG A 105 -4.50 8.75 18.51
C ARG A 105 -5.82 9.03 19.21
N VAL A 106 -5.76 9.28 20.50
CA VAL A 106 -6.92 9.72 21.26
C VAL A 106 -7.09 11.24 21.06
N VAL A 107 -8.26 11.66 20.60
CA VAL A 107 -8.64 13.06 20.44
C VAL A 107 -9.47 13.51 21.64
N ASN A 108 -10.43 12.68 22.05
CA ASN A 108 -11.27 12.94 23.21
C ASN A 108 -10.99 11.89 24.32
N PRO A 109 -10.14 12.23 25.31
CA PRO A 109 -9.78 11.29 26.37
C PRO A 109 -10.94 10.93 27.29
N GLU A 110 -11.97 11.78 27.42
CA GLU A 110 -13.16 11.51 28.25
C GLU A 110 -13.96 10.35 27.65
N ASP A 111 -14.25 10.42 26.36
CA ASP A 111 -14.97 9.39 25.64
C ASP A 111 -14.21 8.07 25.62
N ALA A 112 -12.89 8.13 25.42
CA ALA A 112 -12.04 6.95 25.38
C ALA A 112 -12.02 6.16 26.70
N VAL A 113 -12.22 6.83 27.84
CA VAL A 113 -12.24 6.18 29.16
C VAL A 113 -13.64 5.80 29.60
N VAL A 114 -14.66 6.60 29.24
CA VAL A 114 -16.04 6.39 29.71
C VAL A 114 -16.80 5.42 28.83
N LYS A 115 -16.67 5.52 27.51
CA LYS A 115 -17.47 4.74 26.55
C LYS A 115 -16.90 3.35 26.30
N VAL A 116 -15.58 3.15 26.47
CA VAL A 116 -14.91 1.89 26.20
C VAL A 116 -13.98 1.52 27.36
N MET A 117 -14.03 0.28 27.81
CA MET A 117 -13.19 -0.20 28.91
C MET A 117 -11.71 -0.29 28.51
N ASP A 118 -11.44 -0.79 27.30
CA ASP A 118 -10.11 -0.91 26.71
C ASP A 118 -10.21 -0.52 25.24
N TYR A 119 -9.90 0.74 24.98
CA TYR A 119 -10.01 1.31 23.65
C TYR A 119 -8.99 0.73 22.68
N ILE A 120 -7.80 0.31 23.15
CA ILE A 120 -6.77 -0.31 22.32
C ILE A 120 -7.27 -1.64 21.79
N ARG A 121 -7.77 -2.49 22.68
CA ARG A 121 -8.31 -3.79 22.32
C ARG A 121 -9.56 -3.69 21.46
N ALA A 122 -10.46 -2.76 21.77
CA ALA A 122 -11.66 -2.53 20.98
C ALA A 122 -11.34 -2.08 19.56
N THR A 123 -10.41 -1.13 19.40
CA THR A 123 -9.93 -0.69 18.08
C THR A 123 -9.28 -1.84 17.29
N SER A 124 -8.51 -2.70 17.97
CA SER A 124 -7.92 -3.89 17.34
C SER A 124 -9.00 -4.84 16.79
N LEU A 125 -10.04 -5.10 17.55
CA LEU A 125 -11.14 -5.98 17.11
C LEU A 125 -11.94 -5.38 15.95
N VAL A 126 -12.22 -4.08 15.99
CA VAL A 126 -12.83 -3.36 14.87
C VAL A 126 -11.95 -3.43 13.63
N ALA A 127 -10.65 -3.17 13.77
CA ALA A 127 -9.73 -3.26 12.66
C ALA A 127 -9.69 -4.68 12.04
N GLN A 128 -9.65 -5.74 12.85
CA GLN A 128 -9.68 -7.12 12.38
C GLN A 128 -10.95 -7.47 11.61
N THR A 129 -12.12 -7.08 12.14
CA THR A 129 -13.39 -7.35 11.50
C THR A 129 -13.59 -6.55 10.22
N THR A 130 -13.19 -5.28 10.22
CA THR A 130 -13.22 -4.41 9.03
C THR A 130 -12.25 -4.90 7.96
N LEU A 131 -11.03 -5.27 8.34
CA LEU A 131 -10.06 -5.85 7.44
C LEU A 131 -10.64 -7.07 6.71
N ARG A 132 -11.23 -8.01 7.46
CA ARG A 132 -11.87 -9.20 6.86
C ARG A 132 -13.02 -8.84 5.94
N SER A 133 -13.85 -7.87 6.31
CA SER A 133 -15.01 -7.44 5.50
C SER A 133 -14.59 -6.77 4.20
N VAL A 134 -13.65 -5.82 4.25
CA VAL A 134 -13.19 -5.07 3.08
C VAL A 134 -12.43 -5.98 2.12
N LEU A 135 -11.53 -6.82 2.64
CA LEU A 135 -10.77 -7.76 1.81
C LEU A 135 -11.67 -8.84 1.17
N GLY A 136 -12.72 -9.28 1.88
CA GLY A 136 -13.70 -10.22 1.32
C GLY A 136 -14.56 -9.63 0.19
N GLN A 137 -14.59 -8.30 0.05
CA GLN A 137 -15.30 -7.59 -1.02
C GLN A 137 -14.37 -7.12 -2.15
N SER A 138 -13.06 -7.18 -1.95
CA SER A 138 -12.05 -6.77 -2.92
C SER A 138 -11.54 -7.96 -3.72
N ASP A 139 -11.17 -7.72 -4.98
CA ASP A 139 -10.50 -8.70 -5.82
C ASP A 139 -8.99 -8.76 -5.47
N LEU A 140 -8.33 -9.89 -5.73
CA LEU A 140 -6.90 -10.06 -5.44
C LEU A 140 -6.03 -9.03 -6.20
N ASP A 141 -6.38 -8.74 -7.44
CA ASP A 141 -5.65 -7.75 -8.24
C ASP A 141 -5.74 -6.34 -7.62
N GLU A 142 -6.88 -5.97 -7.05
CA GLU A 142 -7.06 -4.71 -6.31
C GLU A 142 -6.14 -4.63 -5.09
N LEU A 143 -6.03 -5.73 -4.34
CA LEU A 143 -5.17 -5.82 -3.16
C LEU A 143 -3.67 -5.72 -3.49
N LEU A 144 -3.27 -6.17 -4.67
CA LEU A 144 -1.87 -6.16 -5.09
C LEU A 144 -1.47 -4.88 -5.83
N SER A 145 -2.34 -4.35 -6.71
CA SER A 145 -2.05 -3.24 -7.61
C SER A 145 -2.55 -1.89 -7.08
N ARG A 146 -3.67 -1.85 -6.32
CA ARG A 146 -4.32 -0.63 -5.82
C ARG A 146 -4.45 -0.63 -4.29
N ARG A 147 -3.33 -0.91 -3.61
CA ARG A 147 -3.29 -0.98 -2.14
C ARG A 147 -3.75 0.30 -1.47
N GLU A 148 -3.45 1.45 -2.08
CA GLU A 148 -3.80 2.76 -1.55
C GLU A 148 -5.31 2.95 -1.40
N ASP A 149 -6.10 2.53 -2.40
CA ASP A 149 -7.56 2.61 -2.37
C ASP A 149 -8.14 1.73 -1.25
N VAL A 150 -7.56 0.54 -1.06
CA VAL A 150 -7.95 -0.38 0.01
C VAL A 150 -7.60 0.19 1.39
N ASN A 151 -6.40 0.76 1.55
CA ASN A 151 -5.95 1.39 2.78
C ASN A 151 -6.84 2.57 3.18
N GLN A 152 -7.21 3.43 2.22
CA GLN A 152 -8.11 4.56 2.45
C GLN A 152 -9.51 4.10 2.85
N ARG A 153 -10.05 3.08 2.20
CA ARG A 153 -11.35 2.50 2.54
C ARG A 153 -11.34 1.88 3.94
N LEU A 154 -10.29 1.15 4.29
CA LEU A 154 -10.09 0.61 5.64
C LEU A 154 -10.02 1.71 6.68
N GLN A 155 -9.21 2.74 6.44
CA GLN A 155 -9.03 3.87 7.33
C GLN A 155 -10.36 4.59 7.57
N GLN A 156 -11.14 4.86 6.53
CA GLN A 156 -12.43 5.55 6.65
C GLN A 156 -13.41 4.75 7.51
N ILE A 157 -13.58 3.45 7.25
CA ILE A 157 -14.55 2.62 7.99
C ILE A 157 -14.13 2.45 9.45
N ILE A 158 -12.82 2.27 9.72
CA ILE A 158 -12.33 2.11 11.09
C ILE A 158 -12.43 3.44 11.85
N ASP A 159 -12.11 4.58 11.20
CA ASP A 159 -12.22 5.91 11.79
C ASP A 159 -13.68 6.23 12.17
N GLU A 160 -14.64 6.00 11.28
CA GLU A 160 -16.07 6.16 11.56
C GLU A 160 -16.55 5.28 12.73
N ALA A 161 -16.06 4.05 12.83
CA ALA A 161 -16.43 3.14 13.91
C ALA A 161 -15.81 3.52 15.27
N THR A 162 -14.65 4.19 15.28
CA THR A 162 -13.92 4.56 16.50
C THR A 162 -14.13 6.01 16.92
N GLU A 163 -14.65 6.87 16.04
CA GLU A 163 -14.98 8.26 16.33
C GLU A 163 -15.88 8.45 17.57
N PRO A 164 -16.96 7.64 17.79
CA PRO A 164 -17.78 7.75 18.99
C PRO A 164 -17.01 7.51 20.29
N TRP A 165 -15.87 6.85 20.23
CA TRP A 165 -14.99 6.59 21.39
C TRP A 165 -13.93 7.68 21.58
N GLY A 166 -13.94 8.72 20.75
CA GLY A 166 -12.97 9.81 20.79
C GLY A 166 -11.58 9.42 20.27
N ILE A 167 -11.51 8.40 19.43
CA ILE A 167 -10.28 7.92 18.78
C ILE A 167 -10.30 8.36 17.33
N LYS A 168 -9.15 8.86 16.86
CA LYS A 168 -8.92 9.23 15.46
C LYS A 168 -7.91 8.28 14.84
N VAL A 169 -8.35 7.56 13.83
CA VAL A 169 -7.46 6.72 13.02
C VAL A 169 -6.82 7.58 11.93
N THR A 170 -5.51 7.67 11.95
CA THR A 170 -4.74 8.54 11.05
C THR A 170 -4.40 7.82 9.76
N ILE A 171 -3.86 6.60 9.88
CA ILE A 171 -3.39 5.80 8.76
C ILE A 171 -3.70 4.33 9.06
N VAL A 172 -4.08 3.60 8.03
CA VAL A 172 -4.18 2.13 8.03
C VAL A 172 -3.38 1.62 6.84
N GLU A 173 -2.47 0.70 7.09
CA GLU A 173 -1.63 0.12 6.05
C GLU A 173 -1.69 -1.39 6.08
N VAL A 174 -2.00 -2.00 4.95
CA VAL A 174 -1.84 -3.43 4.74
C VAL A 174 -0.36 -3.72 4.54
N ARG A 175 0.23 -4.49 5.46
CA ARG A 175 1.67 -4.75 5.48
C ARG A 175 2.06 -5.88 4.53
N ASP A 176 1.47 -7.06 4.72
CA ASP A 176 1.80 -8.24 3.94
C ASP A 176 0.53 -8.96 3.47
N VAL A 177 0.59 -9.46 2.24
CA VAL A 177 -0.46 -10.28 1.63
C VAL A 177 0.18 -11.59 1.20
N SER A 178 0.03 -12.61 2.04
CA SER A 178 0.57 -13.94 1.80
C SER A 178 -0.43 -14.80 1.04
N LEU A 179 -0.01 -15.31 -0.11
CA LEU A 179 -0.79 -16.18 -0.99
C LEU A 179 -0.38 -17.66 -0.79
N PRO A 180 -1.26 -18.62 -1.09
CA PRO A 180 -0.89 -20.03 -1.20
C PRO A 180 0.20 -20.24 -2.26
N ALA A 181 1.11 -21.20 -2.00
CA ALA A 181 2.25 -21.48 -2.88
C ALA A 181 1.84 -21.83 -4.32
N ASP A 182 0.74 -22.57 -4.47
CA ASP A 182 0.22 -22.95 -5.80
C ASP A 182 -0.23 -21.74 -6.61
N MET A 183 -0.83 -20.74 -5.95
CA MET A 183 -1.25 -19.51 -6.58
C MET A 183 -0.06 -18.64 -6.98
N ILE A 184 0.96 -18.53 -6.10
CA ILE A 184 2.21 -17.82 -6.41
C ILE A 184 2.85 -18.41 -7.67
N ASN A 185 2.91 -19.75 -7.77
CA ASN A 185 3.47 -20.43 -8.92
C ASN A 185 2.63 -20.20 -10.19
N ALA A 186 1.30 -20.20 -10.07
CA ALA A 186 0.41 -19.92 -11.20
C ALA A 186 0.57 -18.49 -11.71
N MET A 187 0.55 -17.49 -10.81
CA MET A 187 0.76 -16.08 -11.15
C MET A 187 2.14 -15.82 -11.74
N SER A 188 3.19 -16.49 -11.21
CA SER A 188 4.55 -16.37 -11.77
C SER A 188 4.61 -16.87 -13.22
N ARG A 189 3.99 -18.00 -13.53
CA ARG A 189 3.91 -18.52 -14.91
C ARG A 189 3.12 -17.58 -15.82
N GLN A 190 1.99 -17.06 -15.34
CA GLN A 190 1.18 -16.09 -16.10
C GLN A 190 1.98 -14.81 -16.37
N ALA A 191 2.64 -14.25 -15.36
CA ALA A 191 3.46 -13.06 -15.50
C ALA A 191 4.65 -13.27 -16.45
N GLN A 192 5.26 -14.46 -16.43
CA GLN A 192 6.32 -14.83 -17.36
C GLN A 192 5.81 -14.91 -18.79
N ALA A 193 4.67 -15.59 -19.03
CA ALA A 193 4.07 -15.68 -20.35
C ALA A 193 3.67 -14.30 -20.91
N GLU A 194 3.13 -13.43 -20.07
CA GLU A 194 2.78 -12.06 -20.48
C GLU A 194 4.04 -11.22 -20.80
N ARG A 195 5.11 -11.37 -20.02
CA ARG A 195 6.40 -10.72 -20.33
C ARG A 195 7.00 -11.22 -21.64
N GLU A 196 6.95 -12.55 -21.88
CA GLU A 196 7.40 -13.13 -23.15
C GLU A 196 6.57 -12.62 -24.33
N ARG A 197 5.25 -12.56 -24.17
CA ARG A 197 4.35 -11.99 -25.19
C ARG A 197 4.71 -10.55 -25.51
N ARG A 198 4.87 -9.71 -24.49
CA ARG A 198 5.29 -8.31 -24.69
C ARG A 198 6.66 -8.19 -25.32
N ALA A 199 7.62 -8.99 -24.87
CA ALA A 199 8.96 -8.99 -25.46
C ALA A 199 8.92 -9.35 -26.95
N LYS A 200 8.12 -10.35 -27.36
CA LYS A 200 7.94 -10.72 -28.77
C LYS A 200 7.30 -9.59 -29.58
N VAL A 201 6.29 -8.90 -29.04
CA VAL A 201 5.66 -7.75 -29.73
C VAL A 201 6.65 -6.62 -29.89
N ILE A 202 7.36 -6.23 -28.82
CA ILE A 202 8.36 -5.15 -28.87
C ILE A 202 9.50 -5.50 -29.83
N HIS A 203 9.93 -6.78 -29.85
CA HIS A 203 10.97 -7.24 -30.79
C HIS A 203 10.48 -7.15 -32.25
N ALA A 204 9.25 -7.62 -32.52
CA ALA A 204 8.67 -7.53 -33.86
C ALA A 204 8.46 -6.07 -34.32
N GLU A 205 8.01 -5.19 -33.44
CA GLU A 205 7.90 -3.76 -33.72
C GLU A 205 9.28 -3.14 -34.00
N GLY A 206 10.28 -3.49 -33.18
CA GLY A 206 11.67 -3.05 -33.39
C GLY A 206 12.28 -3.55 -34.70
N GLU A 207 12.02 -4.81 -35.07
CA GLU A 207 12.45 -5.37 -36.36
C GLU A 207 11.75 -4.65 -37.52
N PHE A 208 10.44 -4.40 -37.42
CA PHE A 208 9.70 -3.67 -38.44
C PHE A 208 10.22 -2.23 -38.63
N GLU A 209 10.43 -1.51 -37.51
CA GLU A 209 10.99 -0.16 -37.58
C GLU A 209 12.42 -0.15 -38.13
N SER A 210 13.24 -1.11 -37.71
CA SER A 210 14.61 -1.28 -38.21
C SER A 210 14.63 -1.60 -39.70
N ALA A 211 13.75 -2.52 -40.15
CA ALA A 211 13.64 -2.88 -41.55
C ALA A 211 13.17 -1.68 -42.43
N ALA A 212 12.20 -0.90 -41.91
CA ALA A 212 11.74 0.29 -42.61
C ALA A 212 12.89 1.34 -42.74
N ARG A 213 13.63 1.60 -41.67
CA ARG A 213 14.77 2.52 -41.68
C ARG A 213 15.93 2.02 -42.55
N LEU A 214 16.18 0.70 -42.56
CA LEU A 214 17.19 0.11 -43.46
C LEU A 214 16.78 0.21 -44.93
N ALA A 215 15.49 0.01 -45.24
CA ALA A 215 14.97 0.18 -46.59
C ALA A 215 15.10 1.64 -47.07
N GLU A 216 14.77 2.60 -46.20
CA GLU A 216 14.93 4.04 -46.47
C GLU A 216 16.38 4.41 -46.68
N ALA A 217 17.28 3.95 -45.79
CA ALA A 217 18.71 4.12 -45.92
C ALA A 217 19.26 3.47 -47.20
N GLY A 218 18.74 2.27 -47.55
CA GLY A 218 19.08 1.59 -48.81
C GLY A 218 18.69 2.39 -50.04
N ALA A 219 17.47 2.98 -50.03
CA ALA A 219 16.99 3.84 -51.12
C ALA A 219 17.86 5.08 -51.30
N VAL A 220 18.28 5.72 -50.23
CA VAL A 220 19.23 6.89 -50.26
C VAL A 220 20.59 6.47 -50.77
N MET A 221 21.12 5.30 -50.37
CA MET A 221 22.42 4.79 -50.85
C MET A 221 22.36 4.34 -52.31
N ALA A 222 21.25 3.82 -52.76
CA ALA A 222 21.06 3.42 -54.16
C ALA A 222 21.08 4.61 -55.13
N ALA A 223 20.70 5.82 -54.64
CA ALA A 223 20.78 7.05 -55.44
C ALA A 223 22.25 7.55 -55.65
N GLN A 224 23.19 7.05 -54.87
CA GLN A 224 24.62 7.45 -54.96
C GLN A 224 25.54 6.21 -54.89
N PRO A 225 25.94 5.61 -56.01
CA PRO A 225 26.72 4.35 -56.06
C PRO A 225 28.05 4.42 -55.26
N ALA A 226 28.66 5.62 -55.18
CA ALA A 226 29.89 5.82 -54.39
C ALA A 226 29.73 5.61 -52.90
N SER A 227 28.51 5.86 -52.35
CA SER A 227 28.23 5.68 -50.93
C SER A 227 28.21 4.20 -50.49
N LEU A 228 27.83 3.31 -51.40
CA LEU A 228 27.86 1.87 -51.19
C LEU A 228 29.27 1.32 -51.04
N GLN A 229 30.21 1.86 -51.87
CA GLN A 229 31.64 1.50 -51.77
C GLN A 229 32.27 2.01 -50.47
N LEU A 230 31.95 3.23 -50.06
CA LEU A 230 32.44 3.78 -48.78
C LEU A 230 31.90 3.00 -47.57
N ARG A 231 30.62 2.58 -47.62
CA ARG A 231 30.03 1.74 -46.55
C ARG A 231 30.70 0.37 -46.48
N TYR A 232 30.96 -0.25 -47.66
CA TYR A 232 31.69 -1.51 -47.72
C TYR A 232 33.08 -1.41 -47.09
N LEU A 233 33.83 -0.32 -47.40
CA LEU A 233 35.12 -0.06 -46.79
C LEU A 233 35.02 0.20 -45.29
N GLY A 234 33.96 0.89 -44.83
CA GLY A 234 33.69 1.13 -43.42
C GLY A 234 33.45 -0.15 -42.63
N THR A 235 32.57 -1.04 -43.14
CA THR A 235 32.34 -2.34 -42.51
C THR A 235 33.56 -3.25 -42.50
N LEU A 236 34.38 -3.20 -43.55
CA LEU A 236 35.69 -3.89 -43.56
C LEU A 236 36.63 -3.40 -42.45
N THR A 237 36.67 -2.09 -42.22
CA THR A 237 37.50 -1.51 -41.15
C THR A 237 36.96 -1.90 -39.77
N GLU A 238 35.65 -1.98 -39.60
CA GLU A 238 35.02 -2.38 -38.35
C GLU A 238 35.27 -3.87 -38.02
N ILE A 239 35.14 -4.76 -39.01
CA ILE A 239 35.47 -6.19 -38.88
C ILE A 239 36.97 -6.39 -38.61
N ALA A 240 37.82 -5.61 -39.28
CA ALA A 240 39.27 -5.71 -39.11
C ALA A 240 39.76 -5.18 -37.74
N SER A 241 39.00 -4.34 -37.06
CA SER A 241 39.34 -3.81 -35.74
C SER A 241 39.08 -4.78 -34.60
N GLU A 242 38.18 -5.75 -34.78
CA GLU A 242 37.96 -6.83 -33.82
C GLU A 242 39.07 -7.87 -33.96
N LYS A 243 39.74 -8.22 -32.86
CA LYS A 243 40.89 -9.15 -32.77
C LYS A 243 40.57 -10.61 -33.15
N ASN A 244 39.85 -10.85 -34.23
CA ASN A 244 39.51 -12.18 -34.73
C ASN A 244 40.39 -12.57 -35.90
N SER A 245 41.15 -13.63 -35.74
CA SER A 245 42.13 -14.11 -36.75
C SER A 245 41.52 -14.81 -37.98
N THR A 246 40.18 -14.85 -38.09
CA THR A 246 39.50 -15.48 -39.23
C THR A 246 38.44 -14.52 -39.78
N VAL A 247 38.73 -13.91 -40.92
CA VAL A 247 37.79 -13.04 -41.63
C VAL A 247 37.08 -13.88 -42.72
N VAL A 248 35.84 -14.19 -42.57
CA VAL A 248 35.03 -14.79 -43.59
C VAL A 248 34.45 -13.68 -44.47
N PHE A 249 34.94 -13.60 -45.70
CA PHE A 249 34.44 -12.64 -46.70
C PHE A 249 33.25 -13.20 -47.46
N PRO A 250 32.03 -12.75 -47.23
CA PRO A 250 30.93 -13.03 -48.14
C PRO A 250 31.11 -12.11 -49.37
N ILE A 251 31.73 -12.62 -50.43
CA ILE A 251 31.77 -11.92 -51.72
C ILE A 251 30.43 -12.11 -52.36
N PRO A 252 29.62 -11.04 -52.64
CA PRO A 252 28.39 -11.16 -53.41
C PRO A 252 28.74 -11.69 -54.82
N VAL A 253 28.10 -12.78 -55.16
CA VAL A 253 28.34 -13.47 -56.49
C VAL A 253 28.09 -12.53 -57.64
N ASP A 254 27.24 -11.52 -57.47
CA ASP A 254 26.96 -10.50 -58.50
C ASP A 254 28.16 -9.62 -58.80
N LEU A 255 29.10 -9.36 -57.86
CA LEU A 255 30.33 -8.64 -58.13
C LEU A 255 31.32 -9.49 -58.94
N ILE A 256 31.35 -10.79 -58.74
CA ILE A 256 32.17 -11.72 -59.54
C ILE A 256 31.62 -11.79 -60.95
N SER A 257 30.32 -11.78 -61.14
CA SER A 257 29.66 -11.81 -62.46
C SER A 257 29.95 -10.52 -63.24
N MET A 258 30.07 -9.37 -62.59
CA MET A 258 30.50 -8.08 -63.22
C MET A 258 31.94 -8.11 -63.71
N PHE A 259 32.83 -8.78 -62.97
CA PHE A 259 34.22 -8.89 -63.35
C PHE A 259 34.49 -9.96 -64.43
N LEU A 260 33.70 -11.06 -64.39
CA LEU A 260 33.84 -12.13 -65.38
C LEU A 260 33.12 -11.83 -66.71
N ASN A 261 32.09 -10.99 -66.72
CA ASN A 261 31.39 -10.54 -67.92
C ASN A 261 31.89 -9.16 -68.40
N GLY A 262 33.17 -8.94 -68.43
CA GLY A 262 33.77 -7.74 -68.96
C GLY A 262 33.29 -7.44 -70.39
N GLY A 263 32.30 -6.58 -70.54
CA GLY A 263 31.96 -5.93 -71.79
C GLY A 263 30.89 -6.57 -72.63
N SER A 264 29.61 -6.25 -72.35
CA SER A 264 28.63 -5.89 -73.39
C SER A 264 27.36 -5.34 -72.75
N PRO A 265 26.92 -4.15 -73.10
CA PRO A 265 25.57 -3.67 -72.74
C PRO A 265 24.59 -4.14 -73.79
N GLY A 266 23.85 -5.18 -73.54
CA GLY A 266 22.81 -5.60 -74.46
C GLY A 266 22.43 -7.06 -74.32
N GLY A 267 21.55 -7.43 -73.42
CA GLY A 267 21.01 -8.79 -73.31
C GLY A 267 19.73 -8.83 -72.52
N ARG A 268 18.61 -8.96 -73.26
CA ARG A 268 17.24 -9.09 -72.81
C ARG A 268 17.15 -9.98 -71.56
N SER A 269 16.49 -9.52 -70.53
CA SER A 269 15.99 -10.31 -69.38
C SER A 269 15.00 -11.38 -69.85
N PRO A 270 15.15 -12.67 -69.52
CA PRO A 270 14.09 -13.63 -69.70
C PRO A 270 13.02 -13.32 -68.56
N ARG A 271 11.79 -13.09 -69.05
CA ARG A 271 10.60 -13.00 -68.18
C ARG A 271 10.47 -14.30 -67.41
N ARG A 272 10.76 -14.28 -66.11
CA ARG A 272 10.38 -15.34 -65.19
C ARG A 272 8.88 -15.26 -64.99
N ASP A 273 8.15 -16.28 -65.51
CA ASP A 273 6.75 -16.52 -65.16
C ASP A 273 6.68 -16.75 -63.66
N VAL A 274 6.09 -15.80 -62.95
CA VAL A 274 5.74 -15.93 -61.54
C VAL A 274 4.46 -16.81 -61.53
N PRO A 275 4.47 -17.96 -60.85
CA PRO A 275 3.24 -18.71 -60.68
C PRO A 275 2.23 -17.88 -59.89
N ALA A 276 1.01 -17.80 -60.41
CA ALA A 276 -0.10 -17.08 -59.79
C ALA A 276 -0.32 -17.61 -58.36
N VAL A 277 -0.28 -16.71 -57.41
CA VAL A 277 -0.71 -16.98 -56.04
C VAL A 277 -2.21 -17.32 -56.08
N PRO A 278 -2.65 -18.47 -55.55
CA PRO A 278 -4.07 -18.79 -55.51
C PRO A 278 -4.79 -17.77 -54.63
N ALA A 279 -5.92 -17.25 -55.11
CA ALA A 279 -6.79 -16.33 -54.42
C ALA A 279 -7.30 -16.95 -53.11
N PRO A 280 -7.47 -16.14 -52.05
CA PRO A 280 -8.04 -16.64 -50.81
C PRO A 280 -9.47 -17.15 -51.02
N PRO A 281 -9.91 -18.20 -50.32
CA PRO A 281 -11.26 -18.72 -50.48
C PRO A 281 -12.28 -17.65 -50.10
N GLU A 282 -13.25 -17.48 -51.03
CA GLU A 282 -14.43 -16.62 -50.90
C GLU A 282 -15.21 -17.03 -49.65
N GLN A 283 -15.39 -16.08 -48.73
CA GLN A 283 -16.15 -16.30 -47.51
C GLN A 283 -17.58 -16.61 -47.84
N ALA A 284 -18.07 -17.80 -47.47
CA ALA A 284 -19.45 -18.21 -47.59
C ALA A 284 -20.36 -17.20 -46.85
N PRO A 285 -21.57 -16.92 -47.40
CA PRO A 285 -22.49 -15.97 -46.81
C PRO A 285 -22.93 -16.47 -45.41
N SER A 286 -22.87 -15.60 -44.43
CA SER A 286 -23.37 -15.81 -43.09
C SER A 286 -24.85 -16.17 -43.12
N GLU A 287 -25.16 -17.38 -42.69
CA GLU A 287 -26.50 -17.91 -42.45
C GLU A 287 -27.22 -17.00 -41.43
N GLN A 288 -28.32 -16.40 -41.91
CA GLN A 288 -29.22 -15.55 -41.13
C GLN A 288 -29.88 -16.38 -40.03
N ALA A 289 -29.69 -16.01 -38.77
CA ALA A 289 -30.44 -16.53 -37.64
C ALA A 289 -31.94 -16.28 -37.81
N PRO A 290 -32.83 -17.24 -37.49
CA PRO A 290 -34.27 -17.03 -37.52
C PRO A 290 -34.74 -16.05 -36.45
N PRO A 291 -35.85 -15.32 -36.73
CA PRO A 291 -36.40 -14.34 -35.76
C PRO A 291 -36.99 -15.04 -34.53
N ALA A 292 -36.71 -14.46 -33.39
CA ALA A 292 -37.27 -14.83 -32.09
C ALA A 292 -38.80 -14.69 -32.15
N GLU A 293 -39.51 -15.78 -31.88
CA GLU A 293 -40.95 -15.89 -31.74
C GLU A 293 -41.36 -15.26 -30.40
N GLU A 294 -42.19 -14.23 -30.45
CA GLU A 294 -42.90 -13.65 -29.31
C GLU A 294 -43.81 -14.71 -28.71
N ALA A 295 -43.51 -15.14 -27.50
CA ALA A 295 -44.48 -15.85 -26.63
C ALA A 295 -45.06 -14.88 -25.62
N SER A 296 -46.20 -14.29 -26.02
CA SER A 296 -47.20 -13.72 -25.11
C SER A 296 -47.91 -14.86 -24.40
N GLY A 297 -48.18 -14.66 -23.09
CA GLY A 297 -49.30 -15.32 -22.44
C GLY A 297 -49.04 -16.06 -21.14
N GLY A 298 -49.55 -15.54 -20.06
CA GLY A 298 -49.82 -16.26 -18.82
C GLY A 298 -49.41 -15.51 -17.57
#